data_14ea6ec563f39c3a6488189a7c685014
#
_entry.id   14ea6ec563f39c3a6488189a7c685014
#
_cell.length_a   1.000
_cell.length_b   1.000
_cell.length_c   1.000
_cell.angle_alpha   90.00
_cell.angle_beta   90.00
_cell.angle_gamma   90.00
#
_symmetry.space_group_name_H-M   'P 1'
#
loop_
_entity.id
_entity.type
_entity.pdbx_description
1 polymer ?
#
loop_
_entity_poly.entity_id
_entity_poly.type
_entity_poly.pdbx_seq_one_letter_code
_entity_poly.pdbx_strand_id
1 'polypeptide(L)'
;MKRIKLLILLARKGAIGERIKITMREVAEELGISPQSVLRLLDEMEEEGFIEKSVEGRKTYVRISPKGLTFMEDLCEAISNVLYNGVIIGEVISGIGEGAYYVKQYAHLIREYLGFDPYPGTLNVRVLFPKTVFDALCSVRPVILPGFVKEGRTFGDVKAYRIKIGGVEGAIVIPSRTVHPPKIAEIVAPVCLREALGLEDGSKITIKVVRP
;
A
#
# COMPACT_ATOMS: atom_id res chain seq x y z
N MET A 1 -5.78 -13.91 18.75
CA MET A 1 -4.53 -13.95 17.94
C MET A 1 -4.20 -15.35 17.38
N LYS A 2 -4.36 -16.46 18.12
CA LYS A 2 -4.09 -17.83 17.62
C LYS A 2 -4.99 -18.24 16.45
N ARG A 3 -6.28 -17.87 16.45
CA ARG A 3 -7.25 -18.15 15.37
C ARG A 3 -6.84 -17.54 14.04
N ILE A 4 -6.45 -16.26 14.04
CA ILE A 4 -5.99 -15.57 12.83
C ILE A 4 -4.73 -16.24 12.27
N LYS A 5 -3.77 -16.59 13.14
CA LYS A 5 -2.57 -17.33 12.71
C LYS A 5 -2.90 -18.67 12.08
N LEU A 6 -3.87 -19.40 12.64
CA LEU A 6 -4.32 -20.69 12.07
C LEU A 6 -4.98 -20.49 10.70
N LEU A 7 -5.89 -19.51 10.53
CA LEU A 7 -6.50 -19.22 9.21
C LEU A 7 -5.45 -18.86 8.17
N ILE A 8 -4.50 -17.99 8.51
CA ILE A 8 -3.41 -17.62 7.60
C ILE A 8 -2.57 -18.86 7.23
N LEU A 9 -2.27 -19.73 8.19
CA LEU A 9 -1.51 -20.94 7.95
C LEU A 9 -2.26 -21.90 7.01
N LEU A 10 -3.54 -22.14 7.28
CA LEU A 10 -4.41 -22.99 6.44
C LEU A 10 -4.52 -22.42 5.01
N ALA A 11 -4.72 -21.11 4.88
CA ALA A 11 -4.76 -20.43 3.58
C ALA A 11 -3.46 -20.61 2.78
N ARG A 12 -2.31 -20.42 3.44
CA ARG A 12 -0.98 -20.63 2.82
C ARG A 12 -0.75 -22.07 2.38
N LYS A 13 -1.34 -23.05 3.06
CA LYS A 13 -1.29 -24.47 2.71
C LYS A 13 -2.30 -24.86 1.61
N GLY A 14 -3.13 -23.93 1.13
CA GLY A 14 -4.08 -24.14 0.03
C GLY A 14 -5.51 -24.48 0.48
N ALA A 15 -5.90 -24.24 1.74
CA ALA A 15 -7.23 -24.50 2.25
C ALA A 15 -8.31 -23.52 1.74
N ILE A 16 -7.99 -22.65 0.80
CA ILE A 16 -8.94 -21.77 0.12
C ILE A 16 -9.56 -22.52 -1.06
N GLY A 17 -10.85 -22.77 -1.00
CA GLY A 17 -11.58 -23.48 -2.06
C GLY A 17 -11.46 -25.01 -2.01
N GLU A 18 -10.36 -25.56 -1.51
CA GLU A 18 -10.08 -26.99 -1.47
C GLU A 18 -9.88 -27.53 -0.05
N ARG A 19 -10.16 -28.81 0.13
CA ARG A 19 -9.84 -29.51 1.38
C ARG A 19 -8.39 -29.96 1.36
N ILE A 20 -7.61 -29.55 2.36
CA ILE A 20 -6.23 -29.96 2.53
C ILE A 20 -6.09 -30.97 3.68
N LYS A 21 -5.20 -31.92 3.51
CA LYS A 21 -4.81 -32.81 4.60
C LYS A 21 -3.82 -32.10 5.52
N ILE A 22 -4.08 -32.18 6.83
CA ILE A 22 -3.17 -31.64 7.86
C ILE A 22 -2.86 -32.71 8.92
N THR A 23 -1.78 -32.49 9.64
CA THR A 23 -1.46 -33.25 10.84
C THR A 23 -1.40 -32.27 12.05
N MET A 24 -1.86 -32.74 13.21
CA MET A 24 -1.82 -31.89 14.42
C MET A 24 -0.40 -31.50 14.79
N ARG A 25 0.58 -32.37 14.54
CA ARG A 25 1.99 -32.12 14.84
C ARG A 25 2.57 -31.00 13.96
N GLU A 26 2.34 -31.06 12.65
CA GLU A 26 2.81 -30.05 11.71
C GLU A 26 2.25 -28.65 12.01
N VAL A 27 0.93 -28.57 12.25
CA VAL A 27 0.28 -27.30 12.62
C VAL A 27 0.77 -26.78 13.97
N ALA A 28 1.01 -27.69 14.94
CA ALA A 28 1.54 -27.35 16.26
C ALA A 28 2.94 -26.73 16.19
N GLU A 29 3.82 -27.33 15.37
CA GLU A 29 5.19 -26.83 15.13
C GLU A 29 5.15 -25.41 14.53
N GLU A 30 4.33 -25.19 13.51
CA GLU A 30 4.24 -23.87 12.83
C GLU A 30 3.59 -22.78 13.73
N LEU A 31 2.65 -23.15 14.59
CA LEU A 31 1.98 -22.22 15.49
C LEU A 31 2.70 -22.03 16.83
N GLY A 32 3.69 -22.88 17.16
CA GLY A 32 4.39 -22.87 18.45
C GLY A 32 3.48 -23.25 19.63
N ILE A 33 2.58 -24.23 19.45
CA ILE A 33 1.63 -24.71 20.48
C ILE A 33 1.61 -26.24 20.53
N SER A 34 0.94 -26.83 21.52
CA SER A 34 0.82 -28.29 21.61
C SER A 34 -0.17 -28.84 20.58
N PRO A 35 -0.01 -30.11 20.11
CA PRO A 35 -0.97 -30.77 19.22
C PRO A 35 -2.40 -30.82 19.79
N GLN A 36 -2.55 -30.95 21.11
CA GLN A 36 -3.85 -30.90 21.79
C GLN A 36 -4.50 -29.52 21.70
N SER A 37 -3.67 -28.44 21.79
CA SER A 37 -4.16 -27.08 21.62
C SER A 37 -4.58 -26.79 20.18
N VAL A 38 -3.93 -27.42 19.18
CA VAL A 38 -4.34 -27.34 17.78
C VAL A 38 -5.70 -28.00 17.60
N LEU A 39 -5.89 -29.21 18.13
CA LEU A 39 -7.17 -29.93 18.01
C LEU A 39 -8.32 -29.08 18.58
N ARG A 40 -8.16 -28.58 19.81
CA ARG A 40 -9.16 -27.72 20.44
C ARG A 40 -9.45 -26.47 19.62
N LEU A 41 -8.39 -25.84 19.07
CA LEU A 41 -8.54 -24.63 18.26
C LEU A 41 -9.29 -24.91 16.95
N LEU A 42 -9.06 -26.07 16.33
CA LEU A 42 -9.79 -26.50 15.13
C LEU A 42 -11.25 -26.77 15.47
N ASP A 43 -11.54 -27.43 16.60
CA ASP A 43 -12.92 -27.72 17.03
C ASP A 43 -13.68 -26.40 17.29
N GLU A 44 -13.09 -25.46 18.04
CA GLU A 44 -13.66 -24.13 18.29
C GLU A 44 -13.95 -23.38 16.97
N MET A 45 -13.05 -23.44 16.00
CA MET A 45 -13.22 -22.75 14.73
C MET A 45 -14.22 -23.41 13.79
N GLU A 46 -14.38 -24.73 13.89
CA GLU A 46 -15.44 -25.48 13.20
C GLU A 46 -16.80 -25.14 13.80
N GLU A 47 -16.95 -25.16 15.12
CA GLU A 47 -18.19 -24.77 15.84
C GLU A 47 -18.60 -23.33 15.51
N GLU A 48 -17.65 -22.42 15.44
CA GLU A 48 -17.90 -21.03 15.02
C GLU A 48 -18.15 -20.88 13.50
N GLY A 49 -17.93 -21.93 12.73
CA GLY A 49 -18.18 -21.98 11.30
C GLY A 49 -17.12 -21.30 10.42
N PHE A 50 -15.92 -21.05 10.94
CA PHE A 50 -14.82 -20.47 10.15
C PHE A 50 -14.09 -21.48 9.27
N ILE A 51 -14.14 -22.75 9.65
CA ILE A 51 -13.56 -23.85 8.89
C ILE A 51 -14.55 -25.00 8.79
N GLU A 52 -14.33 -25.85 7.81
CA GLU A 52 -14.97 -27.16 7.68
C GLU A 52 -13.90 -28.23 7.92
N LYS A 53 -14.14 -29.11 8.89
CA LYS A 53 -13.23 -30.20 9.24
C LYS A 53 -13.89 -31.53 8.93
N SER A 54 -13.13 -32.47 8.39
CA SER A 54 -13.56 -33.86 8.22
C SER A 54 -12.43 -34.82 8.60
N VAL A 55 -12.81 -35.96 9.15
CA VAL A 55 -11.86 -37.00 9.55
C VAL A 55 -12.15 -38.26 8.73
N GLU A 56 -11.16 -38.73 7.98
CA GLU A 56 -11.21 -39.93 7.17
C GLU A 56 -10.15 -40.91 7.67
N GLY A 57 -10.60 -41.91 8.45
CA GLY A 57 -9.71 -42.82 9.17
C GLY A 57 -8.81 -42.06 10.16
N ARG A 58 -7.50 -42.04 9.92
CA ARG A 58 -6.51 -41.31 10.74
C ARG A 58 -6.11 -39.98 10.14
N LYS A 59 -6.77 -39.52 9.09
CA LYS A 59 -6.43 -38.31 8.34
C LYS A 59 -7.44 -37.24 8.63
N THR A 60 -6.96 -36.04 9.01
CA THR A 60 -7.78 -34.84 9.18
C THR A 60 -7.66 -33.96 7.95
N TYR A 61 -8.79 -33.55 7.42
CA TYR A 61 -8.91 -32.61 6.30
C TYR A 61 -9.60 -31.35 6.78
N VAL A 62 -9.13 -30.20 6.28
CA VAL A 62 -9.68 -28.89 6.64
C VAL A 62 -9.80 -28.05 5.38
N ARG A 63 -10.88 -27.26 5.33
CA ARG A 63 -11.09 -26.19 4.35
C ARG A 63 -11.55 -24.94 5.09
N ILE A 64 -11.11 -23.77 4.64
CA ILE A 64 -11.67 -22.51 5.14
C ILE A 64 -13.06 -22.34 4.54
N SER A 65 -14.05 -22.10 5.41
CA SER A 65 -15.43 -21.91 4.99
C SER A 65 -15.64 -20.53 4.33
N PRO A 66 -16.76 -20.30 3.62
CA PRO A 66 -17.11 -18.96 3.14
C PRO A 66 -17.12 -17.91 4.25
N LYS A 67 -17.65 -18.25 5.44
CA LYS A 67 -17.64 -17.36 6.61
C LYS A 67 -16.21 -17.05 7.08
N GLY A 68 -15.31 -18.04 7.05
CA GLY A 68 -13.90 -17.86 7.38
C GLY A 68 -13.18 -16.94 6.40
N LEU A 69 -13.49 -17.06 5.10
CA LEU A 69 -12.94 -16.17 4.06
C LEU A 69 -13.42 -14.74 4.25
N THR A 70 -14.75 -14.53 4.42
CA THR A 70 -15.30 -13.19 4.69
C THR A 70 -14.67 -12.57 5.93
N PHE A 71 -14.50 -13.31 7.02
CA PHE A 71 -13.80 -12.82 8.21
C PHE A 71 -12.36 -12.39 7.91
N MET A 72 -11.62 -13.13 7.07
CA MET A 72 -10.27 -12.76 6.66
C MET A 72 -10.24 -11.50 5.78
N GLU A 73 -11.23 -11.34 4.88
CA GLU A 73 -11.39 -10.15 4.05
C GLU A 73 -11.71 -8.92 4.90
N ASP A 74 -12.68 -9.00 5.81
CA ASP A 74 -13.04 -7.92 6.74
C ASP A 74 -11.85 -7.47 7.59
N LEU A 75 -11.06 -8.44 8.10
CA LEU A 75 -9.86 -8.16 8.85
C LEU A 75 -8.79 -7.47 8.00
N CYS A 76 -8.60 -7.91 6.77
CA CYS A 76 -7.67 -7.31 5.82
C CYS A 76 -8.08 -5.87 5.50
N GLU A 77 -9.38 -5.63 5.25
CA GLU A 77 -9.92 -4.30 5.01
C GLU A 77 -9.75 -3.39 6.23
N ALA A 78 -10.11 -3.86 7.43
CA ALA A 78 -9.95 -3.08 8.66
C ALA A 78 -8.49 -2.69 8.92
N ILE A 79 -7.55 -3.62 8.75
CA ILE A 79 -6.11 -3.36 8.88
C ILE A 79 -5.64 -2.37 7.81
N SER A 80 -6.05 -2.58 6.56
CA SER A 80 -5.68 -1.71 5.44
C SER A 80 -6.17 -0.28 5.64
N ASN A 81 -7.41 -0.11 6.11
CA ASN A 81 -8.00 1.20 6.41
C ASN A 81 -7.24 1.96 7.52
N VAL A 82 -6.69 1.24 8.50
CA VAL A 82 -5.88 1.84 9.57
C VAL A 82 -4.46 2.14 9.10
N LEU A 83 -3.82 1.20 8.41
CA LEU A 83 -2.42 1.32 7.99
C LEU A 83 -2.26 2.25 6.78
N TYR A 84 -3.17 2.16 5.81
CA TYR A 84 -3.08 2.88 4.54
C TYR A 84 -4.05 4.07 4.50
N ASN A 85 -4.14 4.80 5.61
CA ASN A 85 -4.98 5.99 5.74
C ASN A 85 -4.46 7.24 5.01
N GLY A 86 -3.56 7.05 4.03
CA GLY A 86 -2.94 8.12 3.26
C GLY A 86 -1.71 8.74 3.92
N VAL A 87 -1.14 8.10 4.94
CA VAL A 87 0.14 8.54 5.53
C VAL A 87 1.30 7.81 4.86
N ILE A 88 2.29 8.57 4.42
CA ILE A 88 3.57 8.08 3.93
C ILE A 88 4.68 8.59 4.86
N ILE A 89 5.52 7.68 5.35
CA ILE A 89 6.76 8.02 6.02
C ILE A 89 7.89 7.74 5.04
N GLY A 90 8.76 8.70 4.83
CA GLY A 90 9.84 8.57 3.88
C GLY A 90 11.10 9.31 4.29
N GLU A 91 12.10 9.15 3.47
CA GLU A 91 13.41 9.77 3.59
C GLU A 91 13.71 10.54 2.31
N VAL A 92 14.10 11.80 2.47
CA VAL A 92 14.46 12.67 1.35
C VAL A 92 15.72 12.15 0.67
N ILE A 93 15.69 12.10 -0.64
CA ILE A 93 16.82 11.66 -1.47
C ILE A 93 17.05 12.65 -2.63
N SER A 94 18.27 12.66 -3.16
CA SER A 94 18.56 13.36 -4.41
C SER A 94 17.84 12.71 -5.58
N GLY A 95 17.33 13.55 -6.50
CA GLY A 95 16.74 13.12 -7.77
C GLY A 95 17.77 12.96 -8.88
N ILE A 96 17.31 12.48 -10.03
CA ILE A 96 18.13 12.32 -11.25
C ILE A 96 18.34 13.62 -12.04
N GLY A 97 17.78 14.75 -11.55
CA GLY A 97 17.98 16.09 -12.14
C GLY A 97 17.01 16.52 -13.22
N GLU A 98 16.10 15.64 -13.67
CA GLU A 98 15.16 15.95 -14.76
C GLU A 98 13.85 16.62 -14.30
N GLY A 99 13.56 16.63 -13.01
CA GLY A 99 12.30 17.11 -12.43
C GLY A 99 11.97 18.55 -12.83
N ALA A 100 12.95 19.45 -12.82
CA ALA A 100 12.75 20.86 -13.18
C ALA A 100 12.26 21.02 -14.64
N TYR A 101 12.79 20.24 -15.57
CA TYR A 101 12.38 20.26 -16.96
C TYR A 101 10.90 19.83 -17.10
N TYR A 102 10.54 18.69 -16.53
CA TYR A 102 9.17 18.17 -16.63
C TYR A 102 8.16 19.07 -15.91
N VAL A 103 8.45 19.54 -14.70
CA VAL A 103 7.57 20.46 -13.98
C VAL A 103 7.27 21.71 -14.80
N LYS A 104 8.28 22.28 -15.48
CA LYS A 104 8.09 23.44 -16.36
C LYS A 104 7.14 23.15 -17.52
N GLN A 105 7.18 21.95 -18.09
CA GLN A 105 6.26 21.59 -19.19
C GLN A 105 4.82 21.45 -18.71
N TYR A 106 4.60 20.87 -17.54
CA TYR A 106 3.27 20.66 -16.95
C TYR A 106 2.76 21.82 -16.09
N ALA A 107 3.51 22.92 -15.93
CA ALA A 107 3.18 24.00 -15.01
C ALA A 107 1.77 24.59 -15.23
N HIS A 108 1.36 24.75 -16.49
CA HIS A 108 0.02 25.25 -16.84
C HIS A 108 -1.09 24.28 -16.38
N LEU A 109 -0.90 22.97 -16.53
CA LEU A 109 -1.85 21.94 -16.08
C LEU A 109 -1.85 21.82 -14.55
N ILE A 110 -0.68 21.92 -13.90
CA ILE A 110 -0.59 21.93 -12.45
C ILE A 110 -1.37 23.11 -11.87
N ARG A 111 -1.23 24.32 -12.46
CA ARG A 111 -2.01 25.49 -12.06
C ARG A 111 -3.51 25.28 -12.26
N GLU A 112 -3.91 24.78 -13.43
CA GLU A 112 -5.31 24.55 -13.78
C GLU A 112 -5.99 23.50 -12.89
N TYR A 113 -5.35 22.32 -12.73
CA TYR A 113 -5.97 21.16 -12.09
C TYR A 113 -5.65 21.04 -10.59
N LEU A 114 -4.51 21.55 -10.14
CA LEU A 114 -4.10 21.48 -8.73
C LEU A 114 -4.25 22.82 -7.99
N GLY A 115 -4.34 23.95 -8.73
CA GLY A 115 -4.64 25.26 -8.16
C GLY A 115 -3.42 26.01 -7.59
N PHE A 116 -2.20 25.59 -7.94
CA PHE A 116 -0.98 26.31 -7.54
C PHE A 116 0.07 26.36 -8.68
N ASP A 117 0.89 27.41 -8.65
CA ASP A 117 2.07 27.50 -9.51
C ASP A 117 3.20 26.67 -8.92
N PRO A 118 3.72 25.65 -9.66
CA PRO A 118 4.73 24.78 -9.09
C PRO A 118 6.10 25.46 -9.06
N TYR A 119 6.85 25.24 -7.97
CA TYR A 119 8.29 25.45 -7.97
C TYR A 119 8.94 24.59 -9.06
N PRO A 120 9.94 25.12 -9.81
CA PRO A 120 10.56 24.40 -10.92
C PRO A 120 11.52 23.29 -10.43
N GLY A 121 10.95 22.22 -9.89
CA GLY A 121 11.67 21.07 -9.36
C GLY A 121 10.76 20.11 -8.64
N THR A 122 11.26 18.93 -8.32
CA THR A 122 10.56 17.90 -7.54
C THR A 122 11.34 17.57 -6.26
N LEU A 123 10.64 17.29 -5.18
CA LEU A 123 11.23 16.63 -4.02
C LEU A 123 11.09 15.12 -4.20
N ASN A 124 12.19 14.38 -4.16
CA ASN A 124 12.20 12.92 -4.23
C ASN A 124 12.29 12.34 -2.82
N VAL A 125 11.40 11.38 -2.56
CA VAL A 125 11.27 10.74 -1.25
C VAL A 125 11.28 9.24 -1.41
N ARG A 126 12.25 8.58 -0.78
CA ARG A 126 12.26 7.13 -0.64
C ARG A 126 11.25 6.72 0.43
N VAL A 127 10.22 5.99 0.05
CA VAL A 127 9.16 5.54 0.95
C VAL A 127 9.68 4.43 1.88
N LEU A 128 9.54 4.65 3.18
CA LEU A 128 9.85 3.69 4.24
C LEU A 128 8.60 2.95 4.71
N PHE A 129 7.47 3.66 4.74
CA PHE A 129 6.14 3.13 5.03
C PHE A 129 5.08 3.91 4.23
N PRO A 130 4.10 3.24 3.62
CA PRO A 130 3.94 1.77 3.46
C PRO A 130 5.01 1.15 2.55
N LYS A 131 4.84 -0.09 2.08
CA LYS A 131 5.85 -0.76 1.22
C LYS A 131 6.13 -0.01 -0.07
N THR A 132 5.09 0.58 -0.67
CA THR A 132 5.16 1.35 -1.90
C THR A 132 4.32 2.63 -1.81
N VAL A 133 4.57 3.58 -2.70
CA VAL A 133 3.73 4.77 -2.88
C VAL A 133 2.29 4.37 -3.18
N PHE A 134 2.10 3.35 -4.01
CA PHE A 134 0.77 2.89 -4.46
C PHE A 134 -0.10 2.36 -3.32
N ASP A 135 0.50 1.71 -2.31
CA ASP A 135 -0.24 1.23 -1.14
C ASP A 135 -0.90 2.38 -0.36
N ALA A 136 -0.22 3.53 -0.26
CA ALA A 136 -0.79 4.72 0.38
C ALA A 136 -1.87 5.41 -0.46
N LEU A 137 -1.85 5.21 -1.77
CA LEU A 137 -2.71 5.89 -2.74
C LEU A 137 -3.88 5.03 -3.21
N CYS A 138 -3.97 3.76 -2.80
CA CYS A 138 -4.92 2.77 -3.35
C CYS A 138 -6.39 3.18 -3.20
N SER A 139 -6.74 3.94 -2.14
CA SER A 139 -8.11 4.40 -1.86
C SER A 139 -8.37 5.86 -2.27
N VAL A 140 -7.41 6.49 -2.97
CA VAL A 140 -7.50 7.93 -3.32
C VAL A 140 -7.61 8.09 -4.83
N ARG A 141 -8.60 8.85 -5.28
CA ARG A 141 -8.73 9.17 -6.70
C ARG A 141 -7.71 10.23 -7.10
N PRO A 142 -6.90 9.99 -8.16
CA PRO A 142 -5.98 10.99 -8.67
C PRO A 142 -6.70 12.11 -9.42
N VAL A 143 -6.11 13.27 -9.40
CA VAL A 143 -6.34 14.29 -10.41
C VAL A 143 -5.52 13.90 -11.64
N ILE A 144 -6.15 13.85 -12.81
CA ILE A 144 -5.46 13.50 -14.06
C ILE A 144 -5.04 14.80 -14.75
N LEU A 145 -3.74 14.96 -14.92
CA LEU A 145 -3.18 15.99 -15.81
C LEU A 145 -3.06 15.36 -17.19
N PRO A 146 -3.83 15.85 -18.20
CA PRO A 146 -3.85 15.23 -19.51
C PRO A 146 -2.51 15.38 -20.23
N GLY A 147 -2.17 14.38 -21.03
CA GLY A 147 -1.01 14.43 -21.92
C GLY A 147 -1.22 15.46 -23.05
N PHE A 148 -0.13 15.93 -23.59
CA PHE A 148 -0.14 16.92 -24.70
C PHE A 148 1.04 16.72 -25.64
N VAL A 149 1.00 17.39 -26.77
CA VAL A 149 2.10 17.45 -27.73
C VAL A 149 2.66 18.88 -27.74
N LYS A 150 3.96 19.03 -27.60
CA LYS A 150 4.66 20.31 -27.65
C LYS A 150 5.98 20.15 -28.41
N GLU A 151 6.21 21.00 -29.39
CA GLU A 151 7.44 21.00 -30.19
C GLU A 151 7.82 19.61 -30.75
N GLY A 152 6.80 18.85 -31.24
CA GLY A 152 6.98 17.51 -31.76
C GLY A 152 7.24 16.40 -30.71
N ARG A 153 7.26 16.73 -29.43
CA ARG A 153 7.38 15.78 -28.33
C ARG A 153 6.02 15.47 -27.71
N THR A 154 5.77 14.19 -27.45
CA THR A 154 4.57 13.75 -26.73
C THR A 154 4.86 13.64 -25.24
N PHE A 155 4.07 14.34 -24.44
CA PHE A 155 4.03 14.28 -22.98
C PHE A 155 2.83 13.44 -22.57
N GLY A 156 3.03 12.42 -21.73
CA GLY A 156 1.98 11.50 -21.30
C GLY A 156 1.10 12.09 -20.20
N ASP A 157 0.02 11.38 -19.88
CA ASP A 157 -0.81 11.73 -18.72
C ASP A 157 -0.01 11.59 -17.43
N VAL A 158 -0.35 12.44 -16.44
CA VAL A 158 0.21 12.37 -15.09
C VAL A 158 -0.91 12.22 -14.07
N LYS A 159 -0.83 11.20 -13.22
CA LYS A 159 -1.69 11.05 -12.05
C LYS A 159 -1.12 11.89 -10.92
N ALA A 160 -1.88 12.86 -10.42
CA ALA A 160 -1.48 13.73 -9.32
C ALA A 160 -2.36 13.46 -8.11
N TYR A 161 -1.76 13.26 -6.94
CA TYR A 161 -2.43 13.02 -5.68
C TYR A 161 -2.12 14.16 -4.72
N ARG A 162 -3.13 14.91 -4.31
CA ARG A 162 -2.95 16.04 -3.38
C ARG A 162 -2.41 15.58 -2.04
N ILE A 163 -1.44 16.31 -1.50
CA ILE A 163 -0.80 15.99 -0.23
C ILE A 163 -0.58 17.24 0.61
N LYS A 164 -0.29 17.00 1.90
CA LYS A 164 0.29 17.99 2.82
C LYS A 164 1.58 17.43 3.42
N ILE A 165 2.61 18.27 3.47
CA ILE A 165 3.91 17.96 4.04
C ILE A 165 4.42 19.18 4.81
N GLY A 166 4.64 19.04 6.14
CA GLY A 166 5.09 20.16 6.98
C GLY A 166 4.19 21.40 6.92
N GLY A 167 2.85 21.21 6.66
CA GLY A 167 1.92 22.32 6.47
C GLY A 167 1.83 22.86 5.03
N VAL A 168 2.78 22.51 4.16
CA VAL A 168 2.76 22.91 2.75
C VAL A 168 1.90 21.96 1.93
N GLU A 169 1.04 22.51 1.07
CA GLU A 169 0.25 21.76 0.10
C GLU A 169 1.11 21.44 -1.14
N GLY A 170 0.86 20.27 -1.73
CA GLY A 170 1.54 19.83 -2.94
C GLY A 170 0.84 18.63 -3.54
N ALA A 171 1.53 17.93 -4.42
CA ALA A 171 1.03 16.69 -5.00
C ALA A 171 2.16 15.67 -5.24
N ILE A 172 1.87 14.39 -5.00
CA ILE A 172 2.67 13.29 -5.54
C ILE A 172 2.26 13.14 -7.01
N VAL A 173 3.24 13.14 -7.89
CA VAL A 173 3.03 12.98 -9.34
C VAL A 173 3.56 11.63 -9.82
N ILE A 174 2.74 10.94 -10.60
CA ILE A 174 3.07 9.64 -11.20
C ILE A 174 2.82 9.74 -12.70
N PRO A 175 3.84 9.99 -13.51
CA PRO A 175 3.75 9.99 -14.96
C PRO A 175 3.36 8.61 -15.49
N SER A 176 2.60 8.53 -16.58
CA SER A 176 2.22 7.27 -17.26
C SER A 176 3.43 6.47 -17.73
N ARG A 177 4.55 7.14 -17.97
CA ARG A 177 5.84 6.55 -18.34
C ARG A 177 6.91 6.79 -17.28
N THR A 178 6.56 6.54 -16.00
CA THR A 178 7.53 6.73 -14.92
C THR A 178 8.68 5.73 -15.00
N VAL A 179 9.88 6.21 -14.76
CA VAL A 179 11.10 5.39 -14.60
C VAL A 179 11.43 5.13 -13.12
N HIS A 180 10.71 5.79 -12.21
CA HIS A 180 10.95 5.63 -10.78
C HIS A 180 10.38 4.31 -10.25
N PRO A 181 11.13 3.60 -9.38
CA PRO A 181 10.62 2.42 -8.71
C PRO A 181 9.45 2.77 -7.78
N PRO A 182 8.56 1.80 -7.48
CA PRO A 182 7.37 2.00 -6.63
C PRO A 182 7.64 2.55 -5.23
N LYS A 183 8.91 2.60 -4.82
CA LYS A 183 9.37 3.12 -3.53
C LYS A 183 9.82 4.58 -3.56
N ILE A 184 9.73 5.26 -4.69
CA ILE A 184 10.08 6.68 -4.79
C ILE A 184 8.84 7.49 -5.07
N ALA A 185 8.57 8.48 -4.23
CA ALA A 185 7.56 9.50 -4.46
C ALA A 185 8.21 10.77 -5.01
N GLU A 186 7.73 11.23 -6.17
CA GLU A 186 8.04 12.56 -6.69
C GLU A 186 6.97 13.55 -6.26
N ILE A 187 7.38 14.65 -5.66
CA ILE A 187 6.49 15.66 -5.10
C ILE A 187 6.71 16.99 -5.76
N VAL A 188 5.63 17.60 -6.24
CA VAL A 188 5.57 19.00 -6.69
C VAL A 188 4.87 19.85 -5.66
N ALA A 189 5.32 21.08 -5.49
CA ALA A 189 4.75 22.03 -4.53
C ALA A 189 4.92 23.47 -5.04
N PRO A 190 4.21 24.47 -4.49
CA PRO A 190 4.35 25.86 -4.89
C PRO A 190 5.69 26.49 -4.45
N VAL A 191 6.43 25.83 -3.56
CA VAL A 191 7.70 26.31 -2.99
C VAL A 191 8.78 25.24 -3.08
N CYS A 192 10.05 25.64 -2.95
CA CYS A 192 11.14 24.71 -2.72
C CYS A 192 10.96 24.03 -1.35
N LEU A 193 10.47 22.77 -1.32
CA LEU A 193 10.20 22.06 -0.08
C LEU A 193 11.46 21.86 0.78
N ARG A 194 12.64 21.75 0.15
CA ARG A 194 13.90 21.62 0.88
C ARG A 194 14.19 22.89 1.70
N GLU A 195 14.03 24.06 1.08
CA GLU A 195 14.24 25.35 1.74
C GLU A 195 13.14 25.65 2.75
N ALA A 196 11.87 25.48 2.34
CA ALA A 196 10.73 25.83 3.18
C ALA A 196 10.64 24.99 4.47
N LEU A 197 11.14 23.75 4.45
CA LEU A 197 11.06 22.81 5.57
C LEU A 197 12.43 22.44 6.15
N GLY A 198 13.52 23.04 5.67
CA GLY A 198 14.88 22.75 6.14
C GLY A 198 15.31 21.30 5.91
N LEU A 199 15.00 20.72 4.73
CA LEU A 199 15.24 19.33 4.43
C LEU A 199 16.55 19.10 3.68
N GLU A 200 17.30 18.12 4.15
CA GLU A 200 18.52 17.60 3.51
C GLU A 200 18.32 16.14 3.11
N ASP A 201 19.24 15.59 2.31
CA ASP A 201 19.24 14.15 2.01
C ASP A 201 19.37 13.36 3.30
N GLY A 202 18.53 12.32 3.45
CA GLY A 202 18.41 11.55 4.70
C GLY A 202 17.37 12.08 5.69
N SER A 203 16.84 13.30 5.51
CA SER A 203 15.77 13.83 6.37
C SER A 203 14.54 12.94 6.32
N LYS A 204 14.02 12.55 7.49
CA LYS A 204 12.78 11.79 7.61
C LYS A 204 11.58 12.73 7.60
N ILE A 205 10.60 12.40 6.80
CA ILE A 205 9.39 13.22 6.64
C ILE A 205 8.12 12.38 6.68
N THR A 206 7.03 13.04 7.05
CA THR A 206 5.69 12.46 6.98
C THR A 206 4.87 13.24 5.97
N ILE A 207 4.31 12.54 5.00
CA ILE A 207 3.42 13.08 3.97
C ILE A 207 2.01 12.58 4.27
N LYS A 208 1.03 13.48 4.23
CA LYS A 208 -0.38 13.16 4.36
C LYS A 208 -1.08 13.33 3.03
N VAL A 209 -1.63 12.27 2.48
CA VAL A 209 -2.45 12.31 1.27
C VAL A 209 -3.80 12.92 1.63
N VAL A 210 -4.21 13.93 0.88
CA VAL A 210 -5.51 14.59 1.08
C VAL A 210 -6.57 13.79 0.34
N ARG A 211 -7.57 13.33 1.07
CA ARG A 211 -8.76 12.70 0.48
C ARG A 211 -9.72 13.80 0.05
N PRO A 212 -10.40 13.67 -1.11
CA PRO A 212 -11.42 14.61 -1.55
C PRO A 212 -12.63 14.66 -0.61
#